data_5b17eb1ee1b371111e894918ff786a77
#
_entry.id   5b17eb1ee1b371111e894918ff786a77
#
_cell.length_a   1.000
_cell.length_b   1.000
_cell.length_c   1.000
_cell.angle_alpha   90.00
_cell.angle_beta   90.00
_cell.angle_gamma   90.00
#
_symmetry.space_group_name_H-M   'P 1'
#
loop_
_entity.id
_entity.type
_entity.pdbx_description
1 polymer ?
#
loop_
_entity_poly.entity_id
_entity_poly.type
_entity_poly.pdbx_seq_one_letter_code
_entity_poly.pdbx_strand_id
1 'polypeptide(L)'
;MKKLLTLFGTLLLLGGLVAPLHAQDGAEDAAAEAETGQAAEEPEPELISIPDLLKEVKYVTKEKPKKKAHVYYFLRSHSKCGPCQAVIAPLNNLYAEMKNKGAVIIMLNSDADTETAKKWAEDKDIAFPMITPDTAGIIGAKVPAGGSGGTPNIMAVTADGEQIEGTSGYTKCPTLVGTWKDMVKDAKKAEARKKAEAAKAKKKKKGKKKKARKAKKAAAEDAI
;
A
#
# COMPACT_ATOMS: atom_id res chain seq x y z
N MET A 1 12.70 -15.45 -49.90
CA MET A 1 11.69 -15.79 -50.91
C MET A 1 10.45 -16.34 -50.19
N LYS A 2 9.30 -15.91 -50.71
CA LYS A 2 7.91 -16.30 -50.39
C LYS A 2 7.25 -15.64 -49.17
N LYS A 3 6.52 -14.57 -49.54
CA LYS A 3 5.38 -13.95 -48.83
C LYS A 3 4.24 -14.97 -48.73
N LEU A 4 3.52 -15.00 -47.60
CA LEU A 4 2.17 -15.47 -47.59
C LEU A 4 1.29 -14.50 -46.77
N LEU A 5 0.55 -13.73 -47.56
CA LEU A 5 -0.59 -12.91 -47.14
C LEU A 5 -1.77 -13.84 -46.94
N THR A 6 -2.48 -13.78 -45.80
CA THR A 6 -3.83 -14.33 -45.72
C THR A 6 -4.73 -13.31 -45.04
N LEU A 7 -5.56 -12.69 -45.88
CA LEU A 7 -6.79 -11.94 -45.57
C LEU A 7 -7.88 -12.94 -45.19
N PHE A 8 -8.65 -12.65 -44.14
CA PHE A 8 -10.05 -13.06 -43.91
C PHE A 8 -10.48 -12.36 -42.62
N GLY A 9 -11.55 -11.69 -42.49
CA GLY A 9 -12.79 -11.64 -43.21
C GLY A 9 -13.77 -11.01 -42.23
N THR A 10 -14.38 -9.90 -42.64
CA THR A 10 -15.39 -9.12 -41.95
C THR A 10 -16.64 -9.96 -41.73
N LEU A 11 -17.20 -10.01 -40.51
CA LEU A 11 -18.59 -10.45 -40.29
C LEU A 11 -19.32 -9.43 -39.42
N LEU A 12 -20.11 -8.59 -40.10
CA LEU A 12 -21.18 -7.78 -39.50
C LEU A 12 -22.36 -8.71 -39.15
N LEU A 13 -22.88 -8.63 -37.94
CA LEU A 13 -24.23 -9.07 -37.61
C LEU A 13 -24.92 -7.98 -36.81
N LEU A 14 -25.83 -7.31 -37.52
CA LEU A 14 -26.91 -6.45 -37.03
C LEU A 14 -28.01 -7.31 -36.36
N GLY A 15 -28.59 -6.84 -35.31
CA GLY A 15 -29.88 -7.31 -34.74
C GLY A 15 -29.83 -7.16 -33.22
N GLY A 16 -30.69 -6.52 -32.55
CA GLY A 16 -32.03 -6.04 -32.79
C GLY A 16 -32.50 -5.33 -31.53
N LEU A 17 -33.18 -4.28 -31.78
CA LEU A 17 -33.88 -3.35 -30.89
C LEU A 17 -35.09 -4.05 -30.25
N VAL A 18 -35.20 -4.11 -28.91
CA VAL A 18 -36.49 -4.17 -28.21
C VAL A 18 -36.36 -3.48 -26.85
N ALA A 19 -37.01 -2.33 -26.74
CA ALA A 19 -37.39 -1.71 -25.47
C ALA A 19 -38.77 -2.20 -25.03
N PRO A 20 -39.08 -2.27 -23.76
CA PRO A 20 -40.40 -1.89 -23.31
C PRO A 20 -40.39 -0.67 -22.40
N LEU A 21 -41.17 0.31 -22.80
CA LEU A 21 -41.71 1.36 -21.95
C LEU A 21 -42.46 0.74 -20.76
N HIS A 22 -42.13 1.18 -19.55
CA HIS A 22 -43.10 1.18 -18.46
C HIS A 22 -43.11 2.59 -17.86
N ALA A 23 -44.18 3.31 -18.23
CA ALA A 23 -44.62 4.49 -17.52
C ALA A 23 -45.34 4.03 -16.24
N GLN A 24 -45.03 4.59 -15.12
CA GLN A 24 -45.93 4.65 -13.96
C GLN A 24 -45.72 5.98 -13.25
N ASP A 25 -46.76 6.83 -13.47
CA ASP A 25 -47.04 8.03 -12.68
C ASP A 25 -47.28 7.64 -11.22
N GLY A 26 -46.79 8.43 -10.31
CA GLY A 26 -47.06 8.35 -8.90
C GLY A 26 -46.40 9.52 -8.17
N ALA A 27 -47.05 10.70 -8.29
CA ALA A 27 -46.74 11.85 -7.43
C ALA A 27 -47.26 11.57 -6.04
N GLU A 28 -46.40 11.64 -5.03
CA GLU A 28 -46.79 11.98 -3.66
C GLU A 28 -45.66 12.78 -3.00
N ASP A 29 -46.01 14.02 -2.67
CA ASP A 29 -45.29 14.95 -1.80
C ASP A 29 -44.98 14.29 -0.45
N ALA A 30 -43.71 14.19 -0.10
CA ALA A 30 -43.30 14.04 1.28
C ALA A 30 -42.13 15.01 1.54
N ALA A 31 -42.46 16.11 2.19
CA ALA A 31 -41.49 17.01 2.81
C ALA A 31 -40.62 16.22 3.78
N ALA A 32 -39.37 15.97 3.41
CA ALA A 32 -38.36 15.39 4.29
C ALA A 32 -37.56 16.53 4.93
N GLU A 33 -37.73 16.62 6.22
CA GLU A 33 -36.97 17.51 7.12
C GLU A 33 -35.47 17.30 6.91
N ALA A 34 -34.77 18.41 6.69
CA ALA A 34 -33.31 18.43 6.60
C ALA A 34 -32.73 18.17 8.00
N GLU A 35 -32.45 16.92 8.29
CA GLU A 35 -31.54 16.60 9.40
C GLU A 35 -30.15 17.11 9.05
N THR A 36 -29.72 18.16 9.74
CA THR A 36 -28.34 18.63 9.78
C THR A 36 -27.47 17.55 10.41
N GLY A 37 -27.03 16.60 9.58
CA GLY A 37 -26.05 15.60 9.97
C GLY A 37 -24.76 16.30 10.39
N GLN A 38 -24.48 16.29 11.69
CA GLN A 38 -23.13 16.57 12.21
C GLN A 38 -22.19 15.63 11.48
N ALA A 39 -21.30 16.20 10.66
CA ALA A 39 -20.19 15.46 10.09
C ALA A 39 -19.38 14.86 11.25
N ALA A 40 -19.54 13.57 11.46
CA ALA A 40 -18.69 12.82 12.38
C ALA A 40 -17.25 13.03 11.90
N GLU A 41 -16.41 13.63 12.72
CA GLU A 41 -14.99 13.77 12.50
C GLU A 41 -14.43 12.37 12.32
N GLU A 42 -14.07 11.99 11.08
CA GLU A 42 -13.45 10.70 10.80
C GLU A 42 -12.17 10.60 11.64
N PRO A 43 -12.01 9.50 12.42
CA PRO A 43 -10.83 9.35 13.25
C PRO A 43 -9.58 9.39 12.37
N GLU A 44 -8.64 10.29 12.71
CA GLU A 44 -7.36 10.37 12.01
C GLU A 44 -6.73 8.96 11.95
N PRO A 45 -6.31 8.50 10.78
CA PRO A 45 -5.75 7.16 10.63
C PRO A 45 -4.55 6.99 11.56
N GLU A 46 -4.60 6.01 12.45
CA GLU A 46 -3.48 5.68 13.32
C GLU A 46 -2.25 5.36 12.46
N LEU A 47 -1.19 6.12 12.65
CA LEU A 47 0.09 5.91 11.96
C LEU A 47 0.65 4.55 12.35
N ILE A 48 0.69 3.64 11.40
CA ILE A 48 1.13 2.26 11.60
C ILE A 48 2.62 2.17 11.28
N SER A 49 3.43 1.75 12.25
CA SER A 49 4.84 1.45 12.01
C SER A 49 5.00 0.11 11.28
N ILE A 50 5.29 0.13 9.98
CA ILE A 50 5.56 -1.11 9.22
C ILE A 50 6.69 -1.94 9.85
N PRO A 51 7.83 -1.36 10.30
CA PRO A 51 8.87 -2.13 10.98
C PRO A 51 8.38 -2.87 12.23
N ASP A 52 7.43 -2.31 12.97
CA ASP A 52 6.89 -2.95 14.16
C ASP A 52 5.92 -4.08 13.81
N LEU A 53 5.04 -3.88 12.84
CA LEU A 53 4.19 -4.95 12.30
C LEU A 53 4.99 -6.16 11.81
N LEU A 54 6.11 -5.93 11.16
CA LEU A 54 6.95 -7.00 10.63
C LEU A 54 7.66 -7.84 11.70
N LYS A 55 7.62 -7.43 12.97
CA LYS A 55 8.10 -8.24 14.10
C LYS A 55 7.04 -9.27 14.56
N GLU A 56 5.77 -9.03 14.26
CA GLU A 56 4.64 -9.86 14.68
C GLU A 56 4.36 -11.03 13.74
N VAL A 57 4.99 -11.05 12.55
CA VAL A 57 4.71 -12.05 11.51
C VAL A 57 5.78 -13.14 11.45
N LYS A 58 5.37 -14.30 10.95
CA LYS A 58 6.26 -15.43 10.67
C LYS A 58 6.69 -15.41 9.20
N TYR A 59 7.88 -15.91 8.94
CA TYR A 59 8.46 -15.95 7.60
C TYR A 59 8.64 -17.37 7.12
N VAL A 60 8.34 -17.59 5.84
CA VAL A 60 8.61 -18.83 5.10
C VAL A 60 10.09 -18.89 4.72
N THR A 61 10.59 -17.81 4.13
CA THR A 61 12.00 -17.70 3.72
C THR A 61 12.91 -17.42 4.92
N LYS A 62 14.19 -17.79 4.79
CA LYS A 62 15.22 -17.44 5.79
C LYS A 62 15.52 -15.92 5.81
N GLU A 63 15.23 -15.25 4.72
CA GLU A 63 15.44 -13.81 4.60
C GLU A 63 14.38 -13.05 5.38
N LYS A 64 14.83 -12.03 6.13
CA LYS A 64 13.97 -11.13 6.92
C LYS A 64 14.44 -9.70 6.71
N PRO A 65 13.55 -8.71 6.81
CA PRO A 65 13.96 -7.31 6.78
C PRO A 65 14.89 -7.00 7.95
N LYS A 66 16.19 -6.81 7.68
CA LYS A 66 17.22 -6.61 8.73
C LYS A 66 17.35 -5.16 9.18
N LYS A 67 16.95 -4.22 8.33
CA LYS A 67 17.07 -2.78 8.58
C LYS A 67 15.76 -2.09 8.27
N LYS A 68 15.48 -0.99 8.96
CA LYS A 68 14.38 -0.10 8.61
C LYS A 68 14.58 0.37 7.16
N ALA A 69 13.61 0.07 6.30
CA ALA A 69 13.54 0.61 4.96
C ALA A 69 12.73 1.92 4.95
N HIS A 70 12.88 2.71 3.89
CA HIS A 70 12.05 3.89 3.63
C HIS A 70 10.82 3.53 2.79
N VAL A 71 10.96 2.46 1.97
CA VAL A 71 9.92 1.95 1.08
C VAL A 71 9.79 0.44 1.26
N TYR A 72 8.55 0.00 1.45
CA TYR A 72 8.17 -1.40 1.58
C TYR A 72 7.24 -1.76 0.42
N TYR A 73 7.65 -2.73 -0.41
CA TYR A 73 6.83 -3.29 -1.47
C TYR A 73 6.16 -4.55 -0.96
N PHE A 74 4.85 -4.51 -0.77
CA PHE A 74 4.07 -5.69 -0.43
C PHE A 74 3.57 -6.35 -1.71
N LEU A 75 4.02 -7.57 -1.96
CA LEU A 75 3.63 -8.39 -3.09
C LEU A 75 2.63 -9.47 -2.63
N ARG A 76 1.40 -9.37 -3.04
CA ARG A 76 0.40 -10.40 -2.83
C ARG A 76 0.52 -11.46 -3.91
N SER A 77 0.73 -12.74 -3.52
CA SER A 77 1.06 -13.79 -4.48
C SER A 77 0.82 -15.19 -3.90
N HIS A 78 0.68 -16.20 -4.76
CA HIS A 78 0.55 -17.60 -4.36
C HIS A 78 1.12 -18.55 -5.42
N SER A 79 1.42 -19.81 -5.03
CA SER A 79 2.11 -20.80 -5.84
C SER A 79 1.35 -21.26 -7.10
N LYS A 80 0.03 -21.30 -7.05
CA LYS A 80 -0.82 -21.78 -8.17
C LYS A 80 -1.09 -20.71 -9.24
N CYS A 81 -0.57 -19.49 -9.06
CA CYS A 81 -0.76 -18.37 -9.97
C CYS A 81 0.37 -18.32 -11.02
N GLY A 82 0.08 -18.62 -12.28
CA GLY A 82 1.08 -18.58 -13.36
C GLY A 82 1.78 -17.22 -13.51
N PRO A 83 1.05 -16.09 -13.60
CA PRO A 83 1.66 -14.77 -13.63
C PRO A 83 2.52 -14.46 -12.39
N CYS A 84 2.14 -14.99 -11.21
CA CYS A 84 2.93 -14.82 -9.98
C CYS A 84 4.29 -15.51 -10.10
N GLN A 85 4.33 -16.70 -10.70
CA GLN A 85 5.59 -17.44 -10.90
C GLN A 85 6.53 -16.71 -11.88
N ALA A 86 5.97 -16.06 -12.90
CA ALA A 86 6.74 -15.35 -13.91
C ALA A 86 7.46 -14.10 -13.37
N VAL A 87 6.96 -13.47 -12.31
CA VAL A 87 7.58 -12.26 -11.75
C VAL A 87 8.67 -12.55 -10.72
N ILE A 88 8.82 -13.78 -10.23
CA ILE A 88 9.77 -14.10 -9.15
C ILE A 88 11.22 -13.81 -9.57
N ALA A 89 11.67 -14.35 -10.71
CA ALA A 89 13.06 -14.18 -11.13
C ALA A 89 13.44 -12.70 -11.36
N PRO A 90 12.65 -11.88 -12.09
CA PRO A 90 12.88 -10.44 -12.15
C PRO A 90 12.91 -9.75 -10.79
N LEU A 91 12.02 -10.13 -9.86
CA LEU A 91 11.97 -9.53 -8.52
C LEU A 91 13.17 -9.95 -7.66
N ASN A 92 13.66 -11.19 -7.77
CA ASN A 92 14.88 -11.62 -7.11
C ASN A 92 16.08 -10.77 -7.51
N ASN A 93 16.24 -10.46 -8.81
CA ASN A 93 17.30 -9.59 -9.33
C ASN A 93 17.19 -8.17 -8.74
N LEU A 94 16.01 -7.59 -8.77
CA LEU A 94 15.75 -6.27 -8.19
C LEU A 94 15.98 -6.25 -6.68
N TYR A 95 15.57 -7.32 -5.98
CA TYR A 95 15.82 -7.44 -4.54
C TYR A 95 17.30 -7.48 -4.20
N ALA A 96 18.10 -8.21 -4.96
CA ALA A 96 19.56 -8.23 -4.79
C ALA A 96 20.18 -6.83 -4.91
N GLU A 97 19.65 -5.99 -5.83
CA GLU A 97 20.11 -4.61 -5.98
C GLU A 97 19.68 -3.69 -4.84
N MET A 98 18.44 -3.83 -4.33
CA MET A 98 17.84 -2.90 -3.37
C MET A 98 18.10 -3.29 -1.90
N LYS A 99 18.42 -4.55 -1.65
CA LYS A 99 18.64 -5.09 -0.32
C LYS A 99 19.60 -4.21 0.49
N ASN A 100 19.16 -3.77 1.66
CA ASN A 100 19.87 -2.85 2.56
C ASN A 100 20.13 -1.42 2.03
N LYS A 101 19.53 -1.03 0.92
CA LYS A 101 19.67 0.33 0.34
C LYS A 101 18.44 1.23 0.55
N GLY A 102 17.53 0.81 1.43
CA GLY A 102 16.39 1.62 1.84
C GLY A 102 15.06 1.21 1.24
N ALA A 103 15.01 0.15 0.43
CA ALA A 103 13.79 -0.50 -0.02
C ALA A 103 13.85 -2.00 0.25
N VAL A 104 12.68 -2.63 0.37
CA VAL A 104 12.54 -4.07 0.60
C VAL A 104 11.27 -4.59 -0.08
N ILE A 105 11.34 -5.78 -0.69
CA ILE A 105 10.18 -6.53 -1.15
C ILE A 105 9.78 -7.49 -0.04
N ILE A 106 8.49 -7.60 0.22
CA ILE A 106 7.91 -8.56 1.17
C ILE A 106 6.72 -9.22 0.51
N MET A 107 6.74 -10.54 0.38
CA MET A 107 5.61 -11.29 -0.14
C MET A 107 4.60 -11.59 0.96
N LEU A 108 3.37 -11.19 0.73
CA LEU A 108 2.20 -11.64 1.46
C LEU A 108 1.67 -12.90 0.77
N ASN A 109 2.06 -14.05 1.28
CA ASN A 109 1.66 -15.32 0.67
C ASN A 109 0.18 -15.61 0.96
N SER A 110 -0.55 -16.07 -0.05
CA SER A 110 -1.95 -16.47 0.03
C SER A 110 -2.20 -17.92 -0.41
N ASP A 111 -1.21 -18.80 -0.25
CA ASP A 111 -1.40 -20.24 -0.35
C ASP A 111 -2.29 -20.77 0.78
N ALA A 112 -2.81 -21.98 0.63
CA ALA A 112 -3.70 -22.56 1.63
C ALA A 112 -2.99 -22.88 2.95
N ASP A 113 -1.68 -23.17 2.90
CA ASP A 113 -0.88 -23.59 4.05
C ASP A 113 0.60 -23.21 3.90
N THR A 114 1.31 -23.27 5.03
CA THR A 114 2.73 -22.91 5.10
C THR A 114 3.64 -23.91 4.39
N GLU A 115 3.29 -25.18 4.30
CA GLU A 115 4.14 -26.19 3.63
C GLU A 115 4.12 -25.99 2.11
N THR A 116 2.95 -25.69 1.54
CA THR A 116 2.82 -25.28 0.13
C THR A 116 3.65 -24.04 -0.16
N ALA A 117 3.59 -23.05 0.73
CA ALA A 117 4.37 -21.83 0.62
C ALA A 117 5.89 -22.09 0.67
N LYS A 118 6.36 -22.95 1.58
CA LYS A 118 7.78 -23.35 1.70
C LYS A 118 8.27 -24.03 0.44
N LYS A 119 7.52 -25.03 -0.03
CA LYS A 119 7.86 -25.75 -1.26
C LYS A 119 8.00 -24.77 -2.43
N TRP A 120 7.06 -23.83 -2.57
CA TRP A 120 7.14 -22.83 -3.62
C TRP A 120 8.36 -21.92 -3.47
N ALA A 121 8.66 -21.48 -2.25
CA ALA A 121 9.83 -20.65 -1.98
C ALA A 121 11.13 -21.35 -2.37
N GLU A 122 11.26 -22.64 -2.11
CA GLU A 122 12.39 -23.48 -2.47
C GLU A 122 12.46 -23.73 -3.98
N ASP A 123 11.34 -24.17 -4.61
CA ASP A 123 11.26 -24.47 -6.04
C ASP A 123 11.58 -23.25 -6.92
N LYS A 124 11.35 -22.03 -6.43
CA LYS A 124 11.57 -20.77 -7.16
C LYS A 124 12.76 -19.96 -6.67
N ASP A 125 13.49 -20.48 -5.69
CA ASP A 125 14.62 -19.79 -5.06
C ASP A 125 14.27 -18.33 -4.67
N ILE A 126 13.14 -18.16 -3.93
CA ILE A 126 12.65 -16.84 -3.56
C ILE A 126 13.63 -16.20 -2.58
N ALA A 127 14.32 -15.15 -3.05
CA ALA A 127 15.42 -14.49 -2.35
C ALA A 127 14.96 -13.39 -1.35
N PHE A 128 13.72 -12.97 -1.40
CA PHE A 128 13.18 -11.91 -0.55
C PHE A 128 12.28 -12.44 0.57
N PRO A 129 12.01 -11.65 1.62
CA PRO A 129 11.11 -12.03 2.70
C PRO A 129 9.73 -12.46 2.20
N MET A 130 9.28 -13.61 2.63
CA MET A 130 7.96 -14.16 2.35
C MET A 130 7.27 -14.50 3.67
N ILE A 131 6.15 -13.87 3.94
CA ILE A 131 5.35 -14.06 5.15
C ILE A 131 4.48 -15.30 4.98
N THR A 132 4.31 -16.06 6.07
CA THR A 132 3.47 -17.26 6.08
C THR A 132 1.99 -16.92 5.85
N PRO A 133 1.20 -17.80 5.22
CA PRO A 133 -0.22 -17.54 4.96
C PRO A 133 -1.03 -17.20 6.21
N ASP A 134 -0.76 -17.86 7.34
CA ASP A 134 -1.43 -17.65 8.62
C ASP A 134 -1.21 -16.25 9.23
N THR A 135 -0.07 -15.61 8.93
CA THR A 135 0.25 -14.28 9.45
C THR A 135 0.17 -13.16 8.42
N ALA A 136 0.05 -13.47 7.13
CA ALA A 136 -0.08 -12.47 6.06
C ALA A 136 -1.30 -11.55 6.26
N GLY A 137 -2.39 -12.06 6.83
CA GLY A 137 -3.60 -11.32 7.16
C GLY A 137 -3.37 -10.17 8.15
N ILE A 138 -2.39 -10.28 9.06
CA ILE A 138 -2.03 -9.23 10.02
C ILE A 138 -1.59 -7.96 9.27
N ILE A 139 -0.75 -8.13 8.25
CA ILE A 139 -0.33 -7.01 7.41
C ILE A 139 -1.47 -6.54 6.52
N GLY A 140 -2.18 -7.49 5.88
CA GLY A 140 -3.27 -7.17 4.95
C GLY A 140 -4.44 -6.39 5.56
N ALA A 141 -4.69 -6.56 6.87
CA ALA A 141 -5.73 -5.81 7.58
C ALA A 141 -5.32 -4.35 7.90
N LYS A 142 -4.02 -4.08 8.00
CA LYS A 142 -3.48 -2.78 8.44
C LYS A 142 -2.83 -1.97 7.32
N VAL A 143 -2.41 -2.63 6.27
CA VAL A 143 -1.85 -1.97 5.08
C VAL A 143 -2.92 -1.97 4.01
N PRO A 144 -3.27 -0.84 3.40
CA PRO A 144 -4.29 -0.79 2.36
C PRO A 144 -4.00 -1.85 1.30
N ALA A 145 -4.91 -2.79 1.10
CA ALA A 145 -4.76 -3.78 0.05
C ALA A 145 -4.83 -3.04 -1.29
N GLY A 146 -3.72 -2.92 -1.98
CA GLY A 146 -3.67 -2.27 -3.27
C GLY A 146 -4.66 -2.92 -4.24
N GLY A 147 -5.80 -2.27 -4.44
CA GLY A 147 -6.82 -2.61 -5.43
C GLY A 147 -7.48 -3.98 -5.28
N SER A 148 -8.74 -4.05 -5.65
CA SER A 148 -9.55 -5.27 -5.77
C SER A 148 -9.15 -6.10 -7.01
N GLY A 149 -7.88 -6.37 -7.19
CA GLY A 149 -7.36 -7.11 -8.34
C GLY A 149 -6.76 -8.44 -7.92
N GLY A 150 -6.73 -9.40 -8.82
CA GLY A 150 -6.13 -10.72 -8.62
C GLY A 150 -4.66 -10.68 -8.23
N THR A 151 -3.99 -11.82 -8.28
CA THR A 151 -2.54 -11.95 -8.03
C THR A 151 -1.78 -12.13 -9.36
N PRO A 152 -0.53 -11.66 -9.48
CA PRO A 152 0.24 -10.90 -8.48
C PRO A 152 -0.25 -9.46 -8.33
N ASN A 153 -0.32 -8.95 -7.12
CA ASN A 153 -0.61 -7.54 -6.85
C ASN A 153 0.49 -6.97 -5.96
N ILE A 154 1.00 -5.80 -6.34
CA ILE A 154 2.07 -5.14 -5.59
C ILE A 154 1.63 -3.74 -5.18
N MET A 155 2.09 -3.30 -4.02
CA MET A 155 1.86 -1.98 -3.49
C MET A 155 3.11 -1.51 -2.77
N ALA A 156 3.45 -0.23 -2.90
CA ALA A 156 4.51 0.39 -2.13
C ALA A 156 3.93 1.29 -1.04
N VAL A 157 4.50 1.19 0.15
CA VAL A 157 4.18 2.03 1.30
C VAL A 157 5.43 2.60 1.95
N THR A 158 5.28 3.71 2.65
CA THR A 158 6.33 4.29 3.49
C THR A 158 6.52 3.48 4.79
N ALA A 159 7.53 3.80 5.57
CA ALA A 159 7.74 3.18 6.88
C ALA A 159 6.59 3.43 7.88
N ASP A 160 5.83 4.49 7.68
CA ASP A 160 4.68 4.88 8.51
C ASP A 160 3.36 4.30 7.97
N GLY A 161 3.41 3.40 6.98
CA GLY A 161 2.24 2.72 6.40
C GLY A 161 1.46 3.52 5.36
N GLU A 162 1.90 4.75 5.03
CA GLU A 162 1.23 5.55 3.99
C GLU A 162 1.47 4.93 2.62
N GLN A 163 0.41 4.71 1.86
CA GLN A 163 0.51 4.24 0.48
C GLN A 163 1.17 5.30 -0.40
N ILE A 164 2.13 4.87 -1.23
CA ILE A 164 2.73 5.73 -2.25
C ILE A 164 1.81 5.71 -3.47
N GLU A 165 1.31 6.88 -3.88
CA GLU A 165 0.36 7.01 -5.00
C GLU A 165 0.89 6.38 -6.30
N GLY A 166 0.00 5.81 -7.10
CA GLY A 166 0.32 5.18 -8.38
C GLY A 166 1.10 3.87 -8.28
N THR A 167 1.29 3.33 -7.05
CA THR A 167 2.12 2.17 -6.80
C THR A 167 1.36 0.88 -6.53
N SER A 168 0.07 0.85 -6.79
CA SER A 168 -0.72 -0.38 -6.69
C SER A 168 -1.08 -0.92 -8.08
N GLY A 169 -1.00 -2.23 -8.28
CA GLY A 169 -1.45 -2.82 -9.52
C GLY A 169 -1.05 -4.27 -9.77
N TYR A 170 -1.90 -4.93 -10.55
CA TYR A 170 -1.81 -6.33 -10.90
C TYR A 170 -0.63 -6.67 -11.83
N THR A 171 -0.38 -5.89 -12.88
CA THR A 171 0.53 -6.26 -13.97
C THR A 171 1.88 -5.54 -13.96
N LYS A 172 2.14 -4.67 -12.98
CA LYS A 172 3.29 -3.76 -13.00
C LYS A 172 4.42 -4.14 -12.04
N CYS A 173 4.39 -5.35 -11.45
CA CYS A 173 5.29 -5.69 -10.35
C CYS A 173 6.78 -5.38 -10.62
N PRO A 174 7.45 -5.92 -11.66
CA PRO A 174 8.87 -5.63 -11.86
C PRO A 174 9.12 -4.17 -12.25
N THR A 175 8.26 -3.57 -13.08
CA THR A 175 8.39 -2.19 -13.53
C THR A 175 8.29 -1.22 -12.36
N LEU A 176 7.30 -1.43 -11.48
CA LEU A 176 7.12 -0.61 -10.29
C LEU A 176 8.31 -0.74 -9.33
N VAL A 177 8.74 -1.97 -9.05
CA VAL A 177 9.90 -2.20 -8.19
C VAL A 177 11.17 -1.63 -8.80
N GLY A 178 11.30 -1.63 -10.12
CA GLY A 178 12.43 -1.02 -10.83
C GLY A 178 12.64 0.48 -10.53
N THR A 179 11.58 1.20 -10.13
CA THR A 179 11.67 2.62 -9.76
C THR A 179 12.11 2.85 -8.30
N TRP A 180 12.51 1.82 -7.58
CA TRP A 180 12.81 1.87 -6.14
C TRP A 180 13.80 2.96 -5.72
N LYS A 181 14.78 3.30 -6.56
CA LYS A 181 15.80 4.34 -6.24
C LYS A 181 15.16 5.71 -6.07
N ASP A 182 14.26 6.06 -6.99
CA ASP A 182 13.54 7.34 -6.96
C ASP A 182 12.57 7.37 -5.78
N MET A 183 11.83 6.29 -5.56
CA MET A 183 10.91 6.18 -4.43
C MET A 183 11.63 6.31 -3.08
N VAL A 184 12.79 5.68 -2.91
CA VAL A 184 13.60 5.82 -1.68
C VAL A 184 14.09 7.26 -1.50
N LYS A 185 14.50 7.93 -2.58
CA LYS A 185 14.90 9.34 -2.54
C LYS A 185 13.76 10.24 -2.09
N ASP A 186 12.57 10.04 -2.66
CA ASP A 186 11.39 10.84 -2.34
C ASP A 186 10.88 10.55 -0.92
N ALA A 187 10.85 9.30 -0.49
CA ALA A 187 10.49 8.92 0.87
C ALA A 187 11.45 9.54 1.91
N LYS A 188 12.76 9.52 1.68
CA LYS A 188 13.75 10.19 2.54
C LYS A 188 13.49 11.70 2.63
N LYS A 189 13.18 12.35 1.51
CA LYS A 189 12.85 13.77 1.47
C LYS A 189 11.59 14.09 2.25
N ALA A 190 10.55 13.26 2.12
CA ALA A 190 9.30 13.39 2.87
C ALA A 190 9.53 13.21 4.38
N GLU A 191 10.27 12.16 4.80
CA GLU A 191 10.65 11.97 6.21
C GLU A 191 11.42 13.15 6.79
N ALA A 192 12.35 13.72 6.02
CA ALA A 192 13.13 14.89 6.47
C ALA A 192 12.23 16.12 6.67
N ARG A 193 11.24 16.35 5.76
CA ARG A 193 10.26 17.43 5.90
C ARG A 193 9.38 17.23 7.15
N LYS A 194 8.80 16.03 7.34
CA LYS A 194 8.00 15.69 8.54
C LYS A 194 8.79 15.96 9.84
N LYS A 195 10.07 15.53 9.89
CA LYS A 195 10.94 15.79 11.05
C LYS A 195 11.20 17.28 11.29
N ALA A 196 11.43 18.05 10.23
CA ALA A 196 11.63 19.50 10.34
C ALA A 196 10.38 20.23 10.83
N GLU A 197 9.20 19.87 10.34
CA GLU A 197 7.91 20.40 10.76
C GLU A 197 7.61 20.07 12.23
N ALA A 198 7.80 18.82 12.63
CA ALA A 198 7.64 18.37 14.01
C ALA A 198 8.60 19.14 14.96
N ALA A 199 9.85 19.39 14.54
CA ALA A 199 10.80 20.19 15.32
C ALA A 199 10.37 21.65 15.46
N LYS A 200 9.83 22.26 14.39
CA LYS A 200 9.26 23.63 14.42
C LYS A 200 8.05 23.72 15.36
N ALA A 201 7.14 22.74 15.29
CA ALA A 201 5.97 22.67 16.16
C ALA A 201 6.36 22.53 17.65
N LYS A 202 7.34 21.69 17.98
CA LYS A 202 7.88 21.55 19.34
C LYS A 202 8.50 22.88 19.86
N LYS A 203 9.26 23.60 19.02
CA LYS A 203 9.82 24.92 19.38
C LYS A 203 8.72 25.94 19.66
N LYS A 204 7.66 25.98 18.81
CA LYS A 204 6.51 26.89 18.98
C LYS A 204 5.76 26.61 20.29
N LYS A 205 5.52 25.32 20.63
CA LYS A 205 4.88 24.94 21.92
C LYS A 205 5.74 25.33 23.12
N LYS A 206 7.06 25.12 23.09
CA LYS A 206 7.98 25.55 24.17
C LYS A 206 7.98 27.06 24.34
N GLY A 207 7.99 27.83 23.23
CA GLY A 207 7.93 29.29 23.26
C GLY A 207 6.64 29.83 23.91
N LYS A 208 5.48 29.27 23.54
CA LYS A 208 4.18 29.63 24.15
C LYS A 208 4.17 29.33 25.66
N LYS A 209 4.68 28.15 26.08
CA LYS A 209 4.73 27.77 27.51
C LYS A 209 5.64 28.69 28.31
N LYS A 210 6.77 29.14 27.74
CA LYS A 210 7.70 30.12 28.40
C LYS A 210 7.06 31.49 28.56
N LYS A 211 6.33 31.99 27.52
CA LYS A 211 5.59 33.26 27.59
C LYS A 211 4.48 33.22 28.64
N ALA A 212 3.69 32.12 28.68
CA ALA A 212 2.63 31.95 29.66
C ALA A 212 3.17 31.92 31.12
N ARG A 213 4.30 31.23 31.35
CA ARG A 213 4.95 31.22 32.67
C ARG A 213 5.46 32.61 33.08
N LYS A 214 6.04 33.38 32.13
CA LYS A 214 6.52 34.74 32.40
C LYS A 214 5.36 35.69 32.72
N ALA A 215 4.25 35.61 31.99
CA ALA A 215 3.06 36.40 32.28
C ALA A 215 2.45 36.07 33.65
N LYS A 216 2.38 34.79 34.01
CA LYS A 216 1.85 34.36 35.32
C LYS A 216 2.76 34.80 36.48
N LYS A 217 4.07 34.85 36.27
CA LYS A 217 5.02 35.40 37.28
C LYS A 217 4.86 36.88 37.46
N ALA A 218 4.76 37.67 36.39
CA ALA A 218 4.56 39.11 36.44
C ALA A 218 3.24 39.45 37.18
N ALA A 219 2.13 38.77 36.86
CA ALA A 219 0.85 38.99 37.50
C ALA A 219 0.84 38.61 39.01
N ALA A 220 1.74 37.75 39.45
CA ALA A 220 1.88 37.45 40.88
C ALA A 220 2.75 38.45 41.64
N GLU A 221 3.66 39.13 40.96
CA GLU A 221 4.50 40.20 41.55
C GLU A 221 3.71 41.50 41.70
N ASP A 222 2.73 41.80 40.84
CA ASP A 222 1.87 42.97 40.91
C ASP A 222 0.73 42.83 41.97
N ALA A 223 0.56 41.69 42.57
CA ALA A 223 -0.50 41.39 43.53
C ALA A 223 -0.05 41.48 45.01
N ILE A 224 1.19 41.89 45.26
CA ILE A 224 1.77 42.09 46.59
C ILE A 224 1.93 43.61 46.83
#